data_800c1d112c5f55a0c05405a6343890eb
#
_entry.id   800c1d112c5f55a0c05405a6343890eb
#
_cell.length_a   1.000
_cell.length_b   1.000
_cell.length_c   1.000
_cell.angle_alpha   90.00
_cell.angle_beta   90.00
_cell.angle_gamma   90.00
#
_symmetry.space_group_name_H-M   'P 1'
#
loop_
_entity.id
_entity.type
_entity.pdbx_description
1 polymer ?
#
loop_
_entity_poly.entity_id
_entity_poly.type
_entity_poly.pdbx_seq_one_letter_code
_entity_poly.pdbx_strand_id
1 'polypeptide(L)'
;VDVCRAVAAAVLGDADKVKYTPLSAKERFTALTSGEIDVLARNTTWTLSRDADIGLTFVGVNFYDGQGFMVRKDSGMKSTADFVSGMSVCTNIGTTTELNLADFMAAKGLDYKLVGFEKADEARDTYGAGRCDAYTTDKSGLAAQRTVLANPDDHVVLPETISKEPLGPVVR
;
A
#
# COMPACT_ATOMS: atom_id res chain seq x y z
N VAL A 1 4.18 13.70 -5.61
CA VAL A 1 4.72 14.84 -6.37
C VAL A 1 4.49 16.12 -5.58
N ASP A 2 3.25 16.50 -5.23
CA ASP A 2 2.94 17.81 -4.64
C ASP A 2 3.59 18.05 -3.28
N VAL A 3 3.66 17.02 -2.42
CA VAL A 3 4.38 17.09 -1.13
C VAL A 3 5.85 17.43 -1.34
N CYS A 4 6.54 16.78 -2.30
CA CYS A 4 7.95 17.09 -2.61
C CYS A 4 8.13 18.51 -3.14
N ARG A 5 7.22 18.98 -3.97
CA ARG A 5 7.25 20.37 -4.49
C ARG A 5 7.03 21.39 -3.37
N ALA A 6 6.10 21.10 -2.45
CA ALA A 6 5.87 21.98 -1.30
C ALA A 6 7.10 22.05 -0.38
N VAL A 7 7.76 20.92 -0.13
CA VAL A 7 9.02 20.87 0.65
C VAL A 7 10.11 21.67 -0.06
N ALA A 8 10.31 21.48 -1.38
CA ALA A 8 11.31 22.22 -2.15
C ALA A 8 11.05 23.74 -2.16
N ALA A 9 9.78 24.15 -2.31
CA ALA A 9 9.41 25.54 -2.22
C ALA A 9 9.76 26.16 -0.86
N ALA A 10 9.45 25.43 0.22
CA ALA A 10 9.70 25.90 1.59
C ALA A 10 11.18 25.95 1.94
N VAL A 11 11.99 24.96 1.51
CA VAL A 11 13.39 24.81 1.91
C VAL A 11 14.34 25.52 0.93
N LEU A 12 14.04 25.44 -0.37
CA LEU A 12 14.92 25.92 -1.44
C LEU A 12 14.39 27.18 -2.16
N GLY A 13 13.20 27.65 -1.78
CA GLY A 13 12.55 28.80 -2.40
C GLY A 13 12.01 28.57 -3.81
N ASP A 14 12.00 27.31 -4.28
CA ASP A 14 11.59 26.94 -5.62
C ASP A 14 11.00 25.54 -5.64
N ALA A 15 9.74 25.41 -6.07
CA ALA A 15 9.01 24.13 -6.09
C ALA A 15 9.55 23.13 -7.14
N ASP A 16 10.30 23.61 -8.12
CA ASP A 16 10.82 22.78 -9.20
C ASP A 16 12.24 22.26 -8.94
N LYS A 17 12.88 22.70 -7.84
CA LYS A 17 14.17 22.16 -7.36
C LYS A 17 14.02 20.82 -6.66
N VAL A 18 13.43 19.84 -7.35
CA VAL A 18 13.21 18.48 -6.87
C VAL A 18 13.79 17.47 -7.86
N LYS A 19 14.63 16.57 -7.36
CA LYS A 19 15.01 15.37 -8.09
C LYS A 19 14.14 14.21 -7.61
N TYR A 20 13.44 13.55 -8.50
CA TYR A 20 12.62 12.39 -8.19
C TYR A 20 13.39 11.08 -8.44
N THR A 21 13.40 10.20 -7.44
CA THR A 21 13.95 8.84 -7.53
C THR A 21 12.79 7.86 -7.30
N PRO A 22 12.21 7.25 -8.35
CA PRO A 22 11.19 6.22 -8.20
C PRO A 22 11.76 4.98 -7.51
N LEU A 23 11.10 4.52 -6.46
CA LEU A 23 11.53 3.39 -5.64
C LEU A 23 10.37 2.42 -5.38
N SER A 24 10.67 1.13 -5.28
CA SER A 24 9.73 0.13 -4.83
C SER A 24 9.42 0.27 -3.33
N ALA A 25 8.41 -0.45 -2.84
CA ALA A 25 8.09 -0.47 -1.42
C ALA A 25 9.23 -1.07 -0.58
N LYS A 26 9.97 -2.01 -1.15
CA LYS A 26 11.08 -2.72 -0.50
C LYS A 26 12.34 -1.85 -0.38
N GLU A 27 12.64 -1.07 -1.42
CA GLU A 27 13.90 -0.28 -1.52
C GLU A 27 13.86 1.06 -0.79
N ARG A 28 12.65 1.64 -0.61
CA ARG A 28 12.47 3.03 -0.14
C ARG A 28 13.17 3.38 1.16
N PHE A 29 13.18 2.47 2.14
CA PHE A 29 13.81 2.74 3.44
C PHE A 29 15.34 2.68 3.35
N THR A 30 15.90 1.73 2.60
CA THR A 30 17.33 1.65 2.35
C THR A 30 17.83 2.88 1.61
N ALA A 31 17.10 3.35 0.59
CA ALA A 31 17.44 4.56 -0.15
C ALA A 31 17.44 5.80 0.74
N LEU A 32 16.48 5.90 1.70
CA LEU A 32 16.45 7.00 2.65
C LEU A 32 17.60 6.92 3.66
N THR A 33 17.84 5.76 4.26
CA THR A 33 18.91 5.58 5.27
C THR A 33 20.30 5.73 4.69
N SER A 34 20.53 5.32 3.44
CA SER A 34 21.81 5.50 2.73
C SER A 34 22.08 6.95 2.27
N GLY A 35 21.06 7.79 2.28
CA GLY A 35 21.17 9.16 1.77
C GLY A 35 21.04 9.29 0.26
N GLU A 36 20.55 8.26 -0.43
CA GLU A 36 20.23 8.34 -1.86
C GLU A 36 19.08 9.31 -2.10
N ILE A 37 18.13 9.38 -1.16
CA ILE A 37 17.06 10.36 -1.10
C ILE A 37 17.05 11.08 0.24
N ASP A 38 16.59 12.33 0.27
CA ASP A 38 16.47 13.15 1.50
C ASP A 38 15.09 13.03 2.13
N VAL A 39 14.06 12.89 1.33
CA VAL A 39 12.64 12.79 1.75
C VAL A 39 11.98 11.62 1.04
N LEU A 40 11.38 10.73 1.81
CA LEU A 40 10.52 9.68 1.30
C LEU A 40 9.07 10.16 1.37
N ALA A 41 8.49 10.52 0.22
CA ALA A 41 7.10 10.93 0.09
C ALA A 41 6.32 9.94 -0.78
N ARG A 42 5.87 8.87 -0.13
CA ARG A 42 4.99 7.83 -0.69
C ARG A 42 3.84 7.54 0.28
N ASN A 43 2.99 6.57 -0.06
CA ASN A 43 2.05 5.93 0.86
C ASN A 43 2.82 5.10 1.91
N THR A 44 3.47 5.80 2.82
CA THR A 44 4.30 5.20 3.87
C THR A 44 3.60 5.32 5.21
N THR A 45 3.15 4.19 5.73
CA THR A 45 2.46 4.13 7.02
C THR A 45 3.44 4.37 8.15
N TRP A 46 3.07 5.27 9.05
CA TRP A 46 3.77 5.48 10.31
C TRP A 46 3.48 4.33 11.26
N THR A 47 4.48 3.52 11.54
CA THR A 47 4.43 2.44 12.52
C THR A 47 5.53 2.61 13.54
N LEU A 48 5.33 2.06 14.75
CA LEU A 48 6.34 2.12 15.80
C LEU A 48 7.67 1.49 15.35
N SER A 49 7.62 0.34 14.66
CA SER A 49 8.83 -0.32 14.16
C SER A 49 9.59 0.52 13.14
N ARG A 50 8.90 1.22 12.24
CA ARG A 50 9.55 2.09 11.26
C ARG A 50 10.18 3.32 11.90
N ASP A 51 9.53 3.88 12.92
CA ASP A 51 9.99 5.06 13.62
C ASP A 51 11.15 4.73 14.59
N ALA A 52 10.99 3.70 15.42
CA ALA A 52 11.94 3.33 16.46
C ALA A 52 13.07 2.43 15.97
N ASP A 53 12.76 1.36 15.21
CA ASP A 53 13.75 0.31 14.91
C ASP A 53 14.63 0.68 13.72
N ILE A 54 14.09 1.42 12.73
CA ILE A 54 14.83 1.82 11.53
C ILE A 54 15.54 3.16 11.74
N GLY A 55 15.17 3.92 12.79
CA GLY A 55 15.75 5.21 13.10
C GLY A 55 15.36 6.31 12.09
N LEU A 56 14.15 6.24 11.56
CA LEU A 56 13.58 7.21 10.64
C LEU A 56 12.61 8.13 11.37
N THR A 57 12.48 9.36 10.89
CA THR A 57 11.57 10.35 11.48
C THR A 57 10.39 10.60 10.57
N PHE A 58 9.18 10.24 11.02
CA PHE A 58 7.94 10.68 10.37
C PHE A 58 7.66 12.13 10.74
N VAL A 59 7.57 13.01 9.76
CA VAL A 59 7.40 14.45 10.01
C VAL A 59 5.94 14.87 10.17
N GLY A 60 5.01 13.93 10.06
CA GLY A 60 3.58 14.14 10.27
C GLY A 60 2.73 13.19 9.44
N VAL A 61 1.44 13.16 9.74
CA VAL A 61 0.45 12.42 8.94
C VAL A 61 -0.24 13.39 7.99
N ASN A 62 -0.14 13.13 6.70
CA ASN A 62 -0.80 13.92 5.67
C ASN A 62 -2.03 13.23 5.07
N PHE A 63 -2.23 11.94 5.35
CA PHE A 63 -3.40 11.19 4.91
C PHE A 63 -3.69 10.03 5.88
N TYR A 64 -4.94 9.93 6.34
CA TYR A 64 -5.41 8.79 7.13
C TYR A 64 -6.12 7.81 6.21
N ASP A 65 -5.49 6.69 5.95
CA ASP A 65 -6.03 5.59 5.16
C ASP A 65 -6.35 4.37 6.04
N GLY A 66 -6.74 3.30 5.41
CA GLY A 66 -6.93 2.00 6.02
C GLY A 66 -6.78 0.90 4.98
N GLN A 67 -6.30 -0.25 5.40
CA GLN A 67 -6.21 -1.41 4.52
C GLN A 67 -7.57 -2.07 4.29
N GLY A 68 -7.83 -2.46 3.05
CA GLY A 68 -9.03 -3.19 2.66
C GLY A 68 -8.75 -4.25 1.60
N PHE A 69 -9.81 -4.78 1.04
CA PHE A 69 -9.74 -5.77 -0.04
C PHE A 69 -10.58 -5.33 -1.22
N MET A 70 -10.09 -5.62 -2.41
CA MET A 70 -10.84 -5.54 -3.66
C MET A 70 -11.07 -6.96 -4.18
N VAL A 71 -12.30 -7.26 -4.58
CA VAL A 71 -12.71 -8.55 -5.13
C VAL A 71 -13.54 -8.33 -6.40
N ARG A 72 -13.62 -9.36 -7.24
CA ARG A 72 -14.53 -9.34 -8.39
C ARG A 72 -15.97 -9.54 -7.92
N LYS A 73 -16.90 -8.86 -8.53
CA LYS A 73 -18.34 -8.96 -8.20
C LYS A 73 -18.90 -10.36 -8.49
N ASP A 74 -18.40 -11.04 -9.53
CA ASP A 74 -18.80 -12.39 -9.90
C ASP A 74 -18.36 -13.45 -8.88
N SER A 75 -17.40 -13.15 -8.00
CA SER A 75 -17.04 -14.02 -6.88
C SER A 75 -18.16 -14.17 -5.84
N GLY A 76 -19.13 -13.27 -5.84
CA GLY A 76 -20.23 -13.23 -4.87
C GLY A 76 -19.85 -12.71 -3.48
N MET A 77 -18.56 -12.47 -3.21
CA MET A 77 -18.08 -11.95 -1.93
C MET A 77 -18.55 -10.50 -1.71
N LYS A 78 -19.14 -10.23 -0.57
CA LYS A 78 -19.67 -8.91 -0.18
C LYS A 78 -18.98 -8.34 1.06
N SER A 79 -18.28 -9.18 1.77
CA SER A 79 -17.63 -8.87 3.04
C SER A 79 -16.46 -9.84 3.27
N THR A 80 -15.55 -9.46 4.16
CA THR A 80 -14.47 -10.37 4.60
C THR A 80 -14.96 -11.58 5.40
N ALA A 81 -16.24 -11.62 5.77
CA ALA A 81 -16.86 -12.80 6.35
C ALA A 81 -17.07 -13.94 5.32
N ASP A 82 -17.07 -13.59 4.04
CA ASP A 82 -17.22 -14.54 2.94
C ASP A 82 -15.90 -15.21 2.52
N PHE A 83 -14.78 -14.84 3.17
CA PHE A 83 -13.46 -15.40 2.87
C PHE A 83 -13.37 -16.86 3.30
N VAL A 84 -12.73 -17.67 2.48
CA VAL A 84 -12.57 -19.11 2.70
C VAL A 84 -11.09 -19.51 2.70
N SER A 85 -10.77 -20.59 3.41
CA SER A 85 -9.42 -21.15 3.40
C SER A 85 -8.98 -21.57 1.99
N GLY A 86 -7.70 -21.30 1.68
CA GLY A 86 -7.10 -21.63 0.40
C GLY A 86 -7.24 -20.54 -0.66
N MET A 87 -7.95 -19.43 -0.36
CA MET A 87 -8.06 -18.31 -1.29
C MET A 87 -6.69 -17.68 -1.58
N SER A 88 -6.52 -17.16 -2.79
CA SER A 88 -5.31 -16.47 -3.22
C SER A 88 -5.47 -14.95 -3.08
N VAL A 89 -4.48 -14.30 -2.48
CA VAL A 89 -4.51 -12.85 -2.25
C VAL A 89 -3.27 -12.19 -2.84
N CYS A 90 -3.48 -11.28 -3.80
CA CYS A 90 -2.44 -10.44 -4.35
C CYS A 90 -2.14 -9.26 -3.41
N THR A 91 -0.85 -8.93 -3.21
CA THR A 91 -0.41 -7.74 -2.48
C THR A 91 1.01 -7.34 -2.84
N ASN A 92 1.46 -6.17 -2.35
CA ASN A 92 2.83 -5.74 -2.46
C ASN A 92 3.66 -6.22 -1.27
N ILE A 93 4.81 -6.84 -1.54
CA ILE A 93 5.79 -7.25 -0.52
C ILE A 93 6.56 -6.05 0.06
N GLY A 94 7.06 -6.20 1.28
CA GLY A 94 7.77 -5.14 2.01
C GLY A 94 6.85 -4.01 2.50
N THR A 95 5.58 -4.30 2.70
CA THR A 95 4.56 -3.34 3.11
C THR A 95 3.90 -3.73 4.44
N THR A 96 3.28 -2.77 5.11
CA THR A 96 2.38 -3.05 6.25
C THR A 96 1.22 -3.93 5.82
N THR A 97 0.73 -3.75 4.58
CA THR A 97 -0.42 -4.50 4.08
C THR A 97 -0.15 -5.97 3.88
N GLU A 98 1.09 -6.38 3.60
CA GLU A 98 1.51 -7.78 3.59
C GLU A 98 1.45 -8.38 5.00
N LEU A 99 2.01 -7.68 5.99
CA LEU A 99 2.04 -8.14 7.39
C LEU A 99 0.63 -8.21 7.98
N ASN A 100 -0.15 -7.16 7.82
CA ASN A 100 -1.53 -7.10 8.30
C ASN A 100 -2.43 -8.16 7.65
N LEU A 101 -2.18 -8.53 6.39
CA LEU A 101 -2.88 -9.63 5.73
C LEU A 101 -2.62 -10.94 6.47
N ALA A 102 -1.36 -11.24 6.81
CA ALA A 102 -1.01 -12.44 7.53
C ALA A 102 -1.70 -12.50 8.90
N ASP A 103 -1.64 -11.40 9.66
CA ASP A 103 -2.27 -11.31 10.97
C ASP A 103 -3.79 -11.44 10.89
N PHE A 104 -4.41 -10.79 9.90
CA PHE A 104 -5.86 -10.86 9.68
C PHE A 104 -6.34 -12.26 9.34
N MET A 105 -5.66 -12.97 8.44
CA MET A 105 -6.03 -14.33 8.05
C MET A 105 -5.80 -15.31 9.20
N ALA A 106 -4.69 -15.16 9.95
CA ALA A 106 -4.43 -15.96 11.14
C ALA A 106 -5.49 -15.77 12.23
N ALA A 107 -5.89 -14.51 12.48
CA ALA A 107 -6.93 -14.19 13.47
C ALA A 107 -8.30 -14.79 13.10
N LYS A 108 -8.55 -15.00 11.80
CA LYS A 108 -9.76 -15.68 11.31
C LYS A 108 -9.63 -17.21 11.24
N GLY A 109 -8.45 -17.77 11.49
CA GLY A 109 -8.17 -19.20 11.32
C GLY A 109 -8.25 -19.66 9.87
N LEU A 110 -7.94 -18.78 8.92
CA LEU A 110 -8.01 -19.05 7.49
C LEU A 110 -6.60 -19.22 6.90
N ASP A 111 -6.35 -20.34 6.27
CA ASP A 111 -5.18 -20.51 5.40
C ASP A 111 -5.41 -19.75 4.09
N TYR A 112 -4.34 -19.18 3.53
CA TYR A 112 -4.40 -18.44 2.27
C TYR A 112 -3.12 -18.60 1.47
N LYS A 113 -3.19 -18.31 0.17
CA LYS A 113 -2.05 -18.30 -0.72
C LYS A 113 -1.64 -16.85 -0.98
N LEU A 114 -0.49 -16.43 -0.42
CA LEU A 114 0.09 -15.13 -0.73
C LEU A 114 0.63 -15.11 -2.16
N VAL A 115 0.23 -14.09 -2.93
CA VAL A 115 0.79 -13.80 -4.26
C VAL A 115 1.40 -12.39 -4.19
N GLY A 116 2.69 -12.36 -3.86
CA GLY A 116 3.43 -11.13 -3.57
C GLY A 116 4.15 -10.55 -4.78
N PHE A 117 4.12 -9.22 -4.92
CA PHE A 117 4.77 -8.47 -6.00
C PHE A 117 5.58 -7.29 -5.45
N GLU A 118 6.67 -6.95 -6.11
CA GLU A 118 7.44 -5.74 -5.78
C GLU A 118 6.75 -4.46 -6.28
N LYS A 119 6.01 -4.54 -7.37
CA LYS A 119 5.30 -3.41 -7.98
C LYS A 119 3.78 -3.55 -7.85
N ALA A 120 3.11 -2.40 -7.62
CA ALA A 120 1.66 -2.35 -7.44
C ALA A 120 0.88 -2.65 -8.73
N ASP A 121 1.44 -2.26 -9.88
CA ASP A 121 0.85 -2.55 -11.20
C ASP A 121 0.86 -4.05 -11.51
N GLU A 122 1.95 -4.76 -11.18
CA GLU A 122 2.04 -6.21 -11.35
C GLU A 122 0.99 -6.95 -10.49
N ALA A 123 0.81 -6.51 -9.22
CA ALA A 123 -0.22 -7.05 -8.33
C ALA A 123 -1.63 -6.83 -8.88
N ARG A 124 -1.91 -5.58 -9.32
CA ARG A 124 -3.19 -5.22 -9.95
C ARG A 124 -3.47 -6.04 -11.21
N ASP A 125 -2.49 -6.13 -12.11
CA ASP A 125 -2.67 -6.80 -13.41
C ASP A 125 -2.85 -8.31 -13.23
N THR A 126 -2.14 -8.90 -12.27
CA THR A 126 -2.30 -10.32 -11.91
C THR A 126 -3.68 -10.59 -11.31
N TYR A 127 -4.15 -9.70 -10.41
CA TYR A 127 -5.50 -9.77 -9.88
C TYR A 127 -6.56 -9.57 -10.97
N GLY A 128 -6.38 -8.55 -11.82
CA GLY A 128 -7.27 -8.26 -12.96
C GLY A 128 -7.38 -9.39 -13.96
N ALA A 129 -6.29 -10.15 -14.13
CA ALA A 129 -6.27 -11.37 -14.96
C ALA A 129 -6.92 -12.59 -14.28
N GLY A 130 -7.51 -12.43 -13.10
CA GLY A 130 -8.21 -13.51 -12.38
C GLY A 130 -7.29 -14.53 -11.71
N ARG A 131 -6.01 -14.21 -11.52
CA ARG A 131 -5.03 -15.13 -10.89
C ARG A 131 -4.99 -15.03 -9.37
N CYS A 132 -5.67 -14.03 -8.79
CA CYS A 132 -5.92 -13.90 -7.36
C CYS A 132 -7.41 -13.71 -7.12
N ASP A 133 -7.91 -14.27 -6.02
CA ASP A 133 -9.32 -14.12 -5.59
C ASP A 133 -9.58 -12.73 -5.03
N ALA A 134 -8.58 -12.15 -4.35
CA ALA A 134 -8.64 -10.80 -3.81
C ALA A 134 -7.31 -10.04 -4.04
N TYR A 135 -7.39 -8.71 -4.03
CA TYR A 135 -6.24 -7.80 -3.96
C TYR A 135 -6.35 -6.93 -2.71
N THR A 136 -5.27 -6.84 -1.93
CA THR A 136 -5.24 -6.04 -0.70
C THR A 136 -4.12 -5.01 -0.74
N THR A 137 -4.45 -3.78 -0.37
CA THR A 137 -3.57 -2.64 -0.08
C THR A 137 -4.39 -1.55 0.62
N ASP A 138 -3.86 -0.34 0.75
CA ASP A 138 -4.59 0.84 1.23
C ASP A 138 -5.87 1.06 0.40
N LYS A 139 -6.98 1.42 1.03
CA LYS A 139 -8.27 1.58 0.35
C LYS A 139 -8.26 2.69 -0.71
N SER A 140 -7.52 3.79 -0.47
CA SER A 140 -7.31 4.80 -1.50
C SER A 140 -6.54 4.24 -2.70
N GLY A 141 -5.53 3.39 -2.43
CA GLY A 141 -4.78 2.67 -3.44
C GLY A 141 -5.67 1.71 -4.24
N LEU A 142 -6.52 0.93 -3.57
CA LEU A 142 -7.50 0.04 -4.23
C LEU A 142 -8.45 0.83 -5.14
N ALA A 143 -8.95 1.98 -4.65
CA ALA A 143 -9.82 2.84 -5.44
C ALA A 143 -9.12 3.35 -6.71
N ALA A 144 -7.87 3.81 -6.58
CA ALA A 144 -7.07 4.26 -7.72
C ALA A 144 -6.73 3.11 -8.69
N GLN A 145 -6.31 1.95 -8.19
CA GLN A 145 -5.98 0.78 -9.01
C GLN A 145 -7.22 0.23 -9.76
N ARG A 146 -8.40 0.31 -9.13
CA ARG A 146 -9.65 -0.09 -9.76
C ARG A 146 -9.94 0.70 -11.04
N THR A 147 -9.67 2.00 -11.08
CA THR A 147 -9.97 2.85 -12.23
C THR A 147 -9.19 2.50 -13.49
N VAL A 148 -8.06 1.79 -13.35
CA VAL A 148 -7.18 1.40 -14.46
C VAL A 148 -7.29 -0.08 -14.83
N LEU A 149 -8.19 -0.85 -14.18
CA LEU A 149 -8.56 -2.19 -14.62
C LEU A 149 -9.36 -2.13 -15.92
N ALA A 150 -9.33 -3.21 -16.70
CA ALA A 150 -10.04 -3.28 -17.98
C ALA A 150 -11.55 -3.06 -17.84
N ASN A 151 -12.15 -3.56 -16.74
CA ASN A 151 -13.57 -3.40 -16.42
C ASN A 151 -13.72 -2.95 -14.95
N PRO A 152 -13.54 -1.65 -14.65
CA PRO A 152 -13.57 -1.16 -13.26
C PRO A 152 -14.86 -1.51 -12.51
N ASP A 153 -15.98 -1.56 -13.21
CA ASP A 153 -17.30 -1.84 -12.62
C ASP A 153 -17.52 -3.30 -12.25
N ASP A 154 -16.69 -4.21 -12.72
CA ASP A 154 -16.73 -5.64 -12.33
C ASP A 154 -16.04 -5.89 -10.99
N HIS A 155 -15.44 -4.87 -10.40
CA HIS A 155 -14.70 -4.96 -9.15
C HIS A 155 -15.34 -4.11 -8.05
N VAL A 156 -15.22 -4.58 -6.81
CA VAL A 156 -15.71 -3.87 -5.63
C VAL A 156 -14.65 -3.86 -4.52
N VAL A 157 -14.47 -2.73 -3.87
CA VAL A 157 -13.72 -2.61 -2.63
C VAL A 157 -14.66 -2.95 -1.49
N LEU A 158 -14.31 -3.97 -0.70
CA LEU A 158 -15.14 -4.42 0.42
C LEU A 158 -15.24 -3.34 1.50
N PRO A 159 -16.33 -3.31 2.28
CA PRO A 159 -16.59 -2.24 3.24
C PRO A 159 -15.63 -2.24 4.43
N GLU A 160 -15.09 -3.40 4.82
CA GLU A 160 -14.26 -3.52 6.00
C GLU A 160 -12.92 -2.84 5.84
N THR A 161 -12.41 -2.30 6.95
CA THR A 161 -11.04 -1.81 7.10
C THR A 161 -10.36 -2.67 8.15
N ILE A 162 -9.30 -3.38 7.76
CA ILE A 162 -8.63 -4.36 8.62
C ILE A 162 -7.47 -3.75 9.42
N SER A 163 -6.95 -2.61 8.99
CA SER A 163 -5.95 -1.85 9.74
C SER A 163 -6.08 -0.36 9.44
N LYS A 164 -5.57 0.48 10.35
CA LYS A 164 -5.43 1.92 10.16
C LYS A 164 -4.05 2.21 9.58
N GLU A 165 -4.01 3.01 8.53
CA GLU A 165 -2.78 3.35 7.81
C GLU A 165 -2.57 4.88 7.84
N PRO A 166 -1.98 5.44 8.93
CA PRO A 166 -1.61 6.85 8.96
C PRO A 166 -0.39 7.08 8.07
N LEU A 167 -0.59 7.72 6.93
CA LEU A 167 0.44 7.92 5.92
C LEU A 167 1.13 9.28 6.08
N GLY A 168 2.45 9.30 5.94
CA GLY A 168 3.21 10.53 6.04
C GLY A 168 4.58 10.51 5.39
N PRO A 169 5.16 11.70 5.14
CA PRO A 169 6.54 11.81 4.68
C PRO A 169 7.52 11.42 5.79
N VAL A 170 8.67 10.88 5.36
CA VAL A 170 9.71 10.38 6.25
C VAL A 170 11.05 10.98 5.87
N VAL A 171 11.85 11.32 6.88
CA VAL A 171 13.25 11.79 6.74
C VAL A 171 14.18 10.95 7.61
N ARG A 172 15.49 11.12 7.41
CA ARG A 172 16.55 10.57 8.29
C ARG A 172 16.54 11.30 9.62
#